data_731983aff65faae3184c4f50d0f6f991
#
_entry.id   731983aff65faae3184c4f50d0f6f991
#
_cell.length_a   1.000
_cell.length_b   1.000
_cell.length_c   1.000
_cell.angle_alpha   90.00
_cell.angle_beta   90.00
_cell.angle_gamma   90.00
#
_symmetry.space_group_name_H-M   'P 1'
#
loop_
_entity.id
_entity.type
_entity.pdbx_description
1 polymer ?
#
loop_
_entity_poly.entity_id
_entity_poly.type
_entity_poly.pdbx_seq_one_letter_code
_entity_poly.pdbx_strand_id
1 'polypeptide(L)'
;MSKLKYIVIGILLLVSISLVVTGCVTDSTSLASGYLYVDEKIGPELSNQDLVAEVAPAVVSIVVETVSYNWFQQAVPQTGAGSGIITSSDGYIVTNNHVVEGAQKVTVTLSDGRTFDATIVGTDAQTDLAVVKIDASDLSYLHFLSNSLEELSVLDPVVAVGNALALPGGPTWTTGVVSNLGRSIEEETGVVLDDLIQTDAAINAGNSGGPLLGAAGQVIGINVAIASNAENIGFAISTDTAIPVVQSLIAEGKVVRPWLGVSVATVTPAIQQYYHLSIGAGALITSVSSGSPASEAGLRAGDVIVRIDDEDINTAADLTTAITSHQIGDQVEIVYYRGNVQQVASATLEESPS
;
A
#
# COMPACT_ATOMS: atom_id res chain seq x y z
N MET A 1 90.04 -5.41 -39.20
CA MET A 1 89.15 -4.50 -39.87
C MET A 1 87.73 -5.07 -39.72
N SER A 2 87.05 -4.70 -38.67
CA SER A 2 85.62 -5.05 -38.55
C SER A 2 84.90 -4.01 -37.66
N LYS A 3 83.89 -3.44 -38.15
CA LYS A 3 83.12 -2.36 -37.50
C LYS A 3 82.12 -2.96 -36.49
N LEU A 4 82.36 -2.60 -35.25
CA LEU A 4 81.46 -2.92 -34.12
C LEU A 4 80.23 -2.06 -34.22
N LYS A 5 79.08 -2.69 -34.39
CA LYS A 5 77.73 -2.04 -34.31
C LYS A 5 77.24 -2.15 -32.88
N TYR A 6 77.02 -1.02 -32.23
CA TYR A 6 76.35 -0.93 -30.94
C TYR A 6 74.86 -1.15 -31.10
N ILE A 7 74.33 -2.19 -30.47
CA ILE A 7 72.90 -2.39 -30.31
C ILE A 7 72.56 -1.80 -28.97
N VAL A 8 71.81 -0.70 -29.01
CA VAL A 8 71.18 -0.11 -27.81
C VAL A 8 69.90 -0.89 -27.55
N ILE A 9 69.90 -1.67 -26.48
CA ILE A 9 68.72 -2.31 -25.98
C ILE A 9 67.94 -1.31 -25.10
N GLY A 10 66.93 -0.70 -25.63
CA GLY A 10 65.99 0.09 -24.84
C GLY A 10 65.06 -0.83 -24.03
N ILE A 11 65.26 -0.85 -22.72
CA ILE A 11 64.32 -1.49 -21.77
C ILE A 11 63.12 -0.60 -21.67
N LEU A 12 62.03 -1.00 -22.31
CA LEU A 12 60.71 -0.40 -22.10
C LEU A 12 60.19 -0.95 -20.77
N LEU A 13 60.23 -0.12 -19.72
CA LEU A 13 59.51 -0.37 -18.48
C LEU A 13 58.03 -0.13 -18.73
N LEU A 14 57.29 -1.19 -18.95
CA LEU A 14 55.81 -1.18 -18.92
C LEU A 14 55.37 -1.03 -17.45
N VAL A 15 55.14 0.19 -17.02
CA VAL A 15 54.41 0.47 -15.79
C VAL A 15 52.94 0.16 -16.08
N SER A 16 52.49 -1.03 -15.69
CA SER A 16 51.06 -1.35 -15.64
C SER A 16 50.41 -0.56 -14.51
N ILE A 17 49.83 0.58 -14.86
CA ILE A 17 48.92 1.29 -13.99
C ILE A 17 47.67 0.43 -13.91
N SER A 18 47.56 -0.39 -12.86
CA SER A 18 46.29 -0.99 -12.47
C SER A 18 45.40 0.14 -12.02
N LEU A 19 44.53 0.58 -12.93
CA LEU A 19 43.38 1.41 -12.58
C LEU A 19 42.45 0.52 -11.73
N VAL A 20 42.59 0.64 -10.41
CA VAL A 20 41.51 0.17 -9.51
C VAL A 20 40.35 1.10 -9.79
N VAL A 21 39.49 0.66 -10.71
CA VAL A 21 38.15 1.21 -10.80
C VAL A 21 37.44 0.72 -9.52
N THR A 22 37.55 1.54 -8.47
CA THR A 22 36.57 1.49 -7.40
C THR A 22 35.24 1.79 -8.10
N GLY A 23 34.56 0.74 -8.49
CA GLY A 23 33.15 0.86 -8.88
C GLY A 23 32.45 1.49 -7.68
N CYS A 24 32.16 2.80 -7.77
CA CYS A 24 30.98 3.30 -7.11
C CYS A 24 29.87 2.41 -7.67
N VAL A 25 29.36 1.53 -6.84
CA VAL A 25 28.02 1.02 -6.99
C VAL A 25 27.20 2.30 -6.93
N THR A 26 26.85 2.83 -8.08
CA THR A 26 25.83 3.85 -8.19
C THR A 26 24.57 3.14 -7.72
N ASP A 27 24.15 3.43 -6.49
CA ASP A 27 22.81 3.12 -6.02
C ASP A 27 21.84 3.45 -7.16
N SER A 28 21.22 2.40 -7.66
CA SER A 28 20.20 2.48 -8.67
C SER A 28 19.06 3.29 -8.09
N THR A 29 18.98 4.52 -8.53
CA THR A 29 17.79 5.37 -8.62
C THR A 29 16.66 5.04 -7.65
N SER A 30 16.78 5.52 -6.41
CA SER A 30 15.59 5.79 -5.61
C SER A 30 14.77 6.85 -6.36
N LEU A 31 13.58 6.49 -6.83
CA LEU A 31 12.54 7.44 -7.21
C LEU A 31 12.00 8.07 -5.91
N ALA A 32 12.90 8.70 -5.16
CA ALA A 32 12.55 9.33 -3.92
C ALA A 32 12.01 10.72 -4.20
N SER A 33 10.74 10.92 -4.00
CA SER A 33 10.39 12.09 -3.21
C SER A 33 11.11 11.86 -1.86
N GLY A 34 11.87 12.80 -1.30
CA GLY A 34 12.72 12.58 -0.11
C GLY A 34 11.98 12.16 1.18
N TYR A 35 10.79 11.57 1.07
CA TYR A 35 9.85 11.19 2.11
C TYR A 35 9.53 9.69 2.18
N LEU A 36 9.87 8.91 1.14
CA LEU A 36 9.70 7.46 1.08
C LEU A 36 10.85 6.86 0.28
N TYR A 37 11.64 5.98 0.89
CA TYR A 37 12.76 5.30 0.26
C TYR A 37 12.33 3.93 -0.23
N VAL A 38 12.56 3.67 -1.53
CA VAL A 38 12.12 2.46 -2.22
C VAL A 38 13.32 1.77 -2.86
N ASP A 39 13.47 0.48 -2.56
CA ASP A 39 14.46 -0.40 -3.18
C ASP A 39 13.79 -1.23 -4.29
N GLU A 40 14.47 -1.38 -5.43
CA GLU A 40 13.95 -2.16 -6.56
C GLU A 40 14.18 -3.66 -6.42
N LYS A 41 15.02 -4.10 -5.46
CA LYS A 41 15.40 -5.51 -5.28
C LYS A 41 15.55 -5.86 -3.82
N ILE A 42 15.36 -7.13 -3.52
CA ILE A 42 15.65 -7.68 -2.20
C ILE A 42 17.16 -7.55 -1.91
N GLY A 43 17.45 -6.94 -0.77
CA GLY A 43 18.81 -6.80 -0.26
C GLY A 43 19.37 -8.13 0.31
N PRO A 44 20.60 -8.11 0.82
CA PRO A 44 21.17 -9.27 1.50
C PRO A 44 20.42 -9.57 2.80
N GLU A 45 20.26 -10.86 3.12
CA GLU A 45 19.64 -11.30 4.37
C GLU A 45 20.42 -10.78 5.59
N LEU A 46 19.71 -10.22 6.56
CA LEU A 46 20.24 -9.73 7.82
C LEU A 46 20.22 -10.82 8.90
N SER A 47 21.18 -10.78 9.81
CA SER A 47 21.05 -11.56 11.04
C SER A 47 19.89 -11.00 11.89
N ASN A 48 19.27 -11.83 12.73
CA ASN A 48 18.19 -11.36 13.62
C ASN A 48 18.62 -10.19 14.52
N GLN A 49 19.91 -10.13 14.91
CA GLN A 49 20.45 -9.05 15.73
C GLN A 49 20.55 -7.74 14.93
N ASP A 50 21.02 -7.82 13.69
CA ASP A 50 21.14 -6.65 12.80
C ASP A 50 19.76 -6.15 12.40
N LEU A 51 18.83 -7.06 12.07
CA LEU A 51 17.43 -6.76 11.76
C LEU A 51 16.77 -5.96 12.90
N VAL A 52 16.90 -6.42 14.14
CA VAL A 52 16.34 -5.70 15.30
C VAL A 52 16.99 -4.33 15.48
N ALA A 53 18.32 -4.25 15.33
CA ALA A 53 19.05 -2.99 15.51
C ALA A 53 18.67 -1.93 14.46
N GLU A 54 18.43 -2.35 13.22
CA GLU A 54 18.06 -1.48 12.11
C GLU A 54 16.60 -1.05 12.15
N VAL A 55 15.69 -2.00 12.42
CA VAL A 55 14.24 -1.79 12.29
C VAL A 55 13.62 -1.17 13.55
N ALA A 56 14.02 -1.59 14.76
CA ALA A 56 13.35 -1.15 15.97
C ALA A 56 13.27 0.38 16.15
N PRO A 57 14.29 1.17 15.77
CA PRO A 57 14.20 2.64 15.89
C PRO A 57 13.17 3.29 14.98
N ALA A 58 12.78 2.62 13.89
CA ALA A 58 11.85 3.16 12.90
C ALA A 58 10.40 2.70 13.09
N VAL A 59 10.12 1.83 14.08
CA VAL A 59 8.74 1.39 14.39
C VAL A 59 8.22 2.13 15.62
N VAL A 60 7.11 2.83 15.44
CA VAL A 60 6.54 3.73 16.46
C VAL A 60 5.21 3.22 17.01
N SER A 61 4.85 3.69 18.20
CA SER A 61 3.51 3.58 18.74
C SER A 61 2.68 4.80 18.33
N ILE A 62 1.45 4.57 17.92
CA ILE A 62 0.47 5.63 17.63
C ILE A 62 -0.70 5.44 18.59
N VAL A 63 -0.99 6.48 19.35
CA VAL A 63 -2.15 6.55 20.24
C VAL A 63 -3.06 7.67 19.78
N VAL A 64 -4.34 7.38 19.66
CA VAL A 64 -5.35 8.35 19.23
C VAL A 64 -6.39 8.58 20.31
N GLU A 65 -6.83 9.82 20.40
CA GLU A 65 -7.97 10.20 21.21
C GLU A 65 -9.16 10.48 20.27
N THR A 66 -10.26 9.76 20.46
CA THR A 66 -11.50 9.92 19.72
C THR A 66 -12.65 10.25 20.67
N VAL A 67 -13.77 10.68 20.15
CA VAL A 67 -15.00 10.92 20.94
C VAL A 67 -16.15 10.11 20.35
N SER A 68 -16.71 9.24 21.15
CA SER A 68 -17.99 8.60 20.86
C SER A 68 -19.14 9.31 21.60
N TYR A 69 -20.36 9.15 21.14
CA TYR A 69 -21.55 9.67 21.81
C TYR A 69 -22.38 8.52 22.35
N ASN A 70 -22.67 8.58 23.68
CA ASN A 70 -23.56 7.60 24.28
C ASN A 70 -25.03 7.83 23.87
N TRP A 71 -25.93 6.94 24.31
CA TRP A 71 -27.37 7.05 24.05
C TRP A 71 -27.98 8.41 24.45
N PHE A 72 -27.39 9.12 25.40
CA PHE A 72 -27.82 10.44 25.89
C PHE A 72 -27.15 11.59 25.13
N GLN A 73 -26.48 11.35 23.99
CA GLN A 73 -25.73 12.34 23.21
C GLN A 73 -24.57 13.00 24.03
N GLN A 74 -24.07 12.32 25.05
CA GLN A 74 -22.94 12.80 25.81
C GLN A 74 -21.65 12.29 25.20
N ALA A 75 -20.66 13.20 25.06
CA ALA A 75 -19.35 12.87 24.56
C ALA A 75 -18.61 11.94 25.54
N VAL A 76 -18.14 10.81 25.07
CA VAL A 76 -17.34 9.84 25.82
C VAL A 76 -15.98 9.72 25.13
N PRO A 77 -14.90 10.19 25.77
CA PRO A 77 -13.56 10.01 25.23
C PRO A 77 -13.21 8.52 25.10
N GLN A 78 -12.57 8.16 24.01
CA GLN A 78 -12.02 6.84 23.75
C GLN A 78 -10.57 6.96 23.30
N THR A 79 -9.79 5.92 23.54
CA THR A 79 -8.41 5.82 23.07
C THR A 79 -8.25 4.58 22.20
N GLY A 80 -7.65 4.77 21.03
CA GLY A 80 -7.18 3.70 20.17
C GLY A 80 -5.65 3.67 20.18
N ALA A 81 -5.09 2.52 19.80
CA ALA A 81 -3.64 2.39 19.64
C ALA A 81 -3.31 1.49 18.46
N GLY A 82 -2.24 1.82 17.76
CA GLY A 82 -1.67 1.08 16.66
C GLY A 82 -0.17 1.31 16.55
N SER A 83 0.40 0.81 15.48
CA SER A 83 1.80 0.98 15.13
C SER A 83 1.97 1.88 13.91
N GLY A 84 3.19 2.35 13.67
CA GLY A 84 3.54 3.08 12.47
C GLY A 84 4.98 2.83 12.05
N ILE A 85 5.29 3.17 10.81
CA ILE A 85 6.58 3.01 10.16
C ILE A 85 7.10 4.40 9.81
N ILE A 86 8.24 4.80 10.34
CA ILE A 86 8.92 6.03 9.90
C ILE A 86 9.46 5.79 8.49
N THR A 87 9.08 6.64 7.54
CA THR A 87 9.46 6.54 6.12
C THR A 87 10.55 7.51 5.72
N SER A 88 10.79 8.54 6.55
CA SER A 88 11.81 9.57 6.27
C SER A 88 12.39 10.18 7.55
N SER A 89 13.62 10.65 7.45
CA SER A 89 14.35 11.23 8.59
C SER A 89 13.73 12.50 9.18
N ASP A 90 12.82 13.15 8.47
CA ASP A 90 12.11 14.36 8.90
C ASP A 90 10.75 14.08 9.56
N GLY A 91 10.32 12.81 9.68
CA GLY A 91 9.20 12.40 10.53
C GLY A 91 7.88 12.12 9.81
N TYR A 92 7.89 11.74 8.53
CA TYR A 92 6.73 11.11 7.92
C TYR A 92 6.60 9.67 8.41
N ILE A 93 5.37 9.24 8.68
CA ILE A 93 5.05 7.95 9.27
C ILE A 93 3.83 7.39 8.55
N VAL A 94 3.94 6.15 8.07
CA VAL A 94 2.84 5.38 7.50
C VAL A 94 2.20 4.54 8.59
N THR A 95 0.87 4.42 8.55
CA THR A 95 0.06 3.56 9.40
C THR A 95 -1.22 3.15 8.68
N ASN A 96 -2.11 2.40 9.32
CA ASN A 96 -3.44 2.14 8.78
C ASN A 96 -4.41 3.32 8.99
N ASN A 97 -5.37 3.47 8.07
CA ASN A 97 -6.43 4.47 8.19
C ASN A 97 -7.27 4.24 9.45
N HIS A 98 -7.70 2.98 9.71
CA HIS A 98 -8.52 2.65 10.89
C HIS A 98 -7.83 3.00 12.22
N VAL A 99 -6.49 3.12 12.26
CA VAL A 99 -5.74 3.54 13.45
C VAL A 99 -5.97 5.01 13.76
N VAL A 100 -6.11 5.87 12.74
CA VAL A 100 -6.21 7.34 12.91
C VAL A 100 -7.59 7.91 12.56
N GLU A 101 -8.51 7.07 12.08
CA GLU A 101 -9.85 7.49 11.69
C GLU A 101 -10.62 8.14 12.85
N GLY A 102 -11.20 9.30 12.59
CA GLY A 102 -11.96 10.06 13.60
C GLY A 102 -11.13 10.61 14.76
N ALA A 103 -9.80 10.54 14.71
CA ALA A 103 -8.93 11.03 15.75
C ALA A 103 -9.05 12.56 15.91
N GLN A 104 -9.28 13.02 17.13
CA GLN A 104 -9.17 14.43 17.51
C GLN A 104 -7.73 14.80 17.87
N LYS A 105 -6.97 13.83 18.37
CA LYS A 105 -5.56 13.96 18.67
C LYS A 105 -4.83 12.68 18.33
N VAL A 106 -3.65 12.81 17.68
CA VAL A 106 -2.73 11.72 17.39
C VAL A 106 -1.43 11.97 18.12
N THR A 107 -0.98 10.99 18.88
CA THR A 107 0.28 11.04 19.63
C THR A 107 1.17 9.89 19.20
N VAL A 108 2.39 10.20 18.80
CA VAL A 108 3.41 9.22 18.36
C VAL A 108 4.47 9.10 19.44
N THR A 109 4.79 7.86 19.84
CA THR A 109 5.90 7.54 20.74
C THR A 109 6.96 6.76 19.98
N LEU A 110 8.17 7.27 19.95
CA LEU A 110 9.33 6.62 19.34
C LEU A 110 9.84 5.47 20.21
N SER A 111 10.65 4.59 19.65
CA SER A 111 11.27 3.46 20.37
C SER A 111 12.18 3.89 21.52
N ASP A 112 12.74 5.11 21.48
CA ASP A 112 13.56 5.71 22.55
C ASP A 112 12.73 6.39 23.66
N GLY A 113 11.39 6.37 23.55
CA GLY A 113 10.46 6.94 24.52
C GLY A 113 10.11 8.41 24.30
N ARG A 114 10.71 9.10 23.33
CA ARG A 114 10.28 10.46 22.94
C ARG A 114 8.86 10.42 22.40
N THR A 115 8.06 11.42 22.76
CA THR A 115 6.64 11.52 22.36
C THR A 115 6.39 12.84 21.66
N PHE A 116 5.60 12.78 20.59
CA PHE A 116 5.27 13.92 19.73
C PHE A 116 3.78 13.96 19.44
N ASP A 117 3.19 15.14 19.36
CA ASP A 117 1.90 15.34 18.72
C ASP A 117 2.11 15.20 17.20
N ALA A 118 1.21 14.48 16.53
CA ALA A 118 1.28 14.27 15.09
C ALA A 118 0.10 14.91 14.37
N THR A 119 0.34 15.37 13.15
CA THR A 119 -0.70 15.81 12.21
C THR A 119 -0.99 14.72 11.19
N ILE A 120 -2.26 14.49 10.89
CA ILE A 120 -2.66 13.62 9.78
C ILE A 120 -2.38 14.38 8.48
N VAL A 121 -1.51 13.83 7.64
CA VAL A 121 -1.19 14.37 6.31
C VAL A 121 -2.29 14.02 5.32
N GLY A 122 -2.72 12.76 5.33
CA GLY A 122 -3.82 12.26 4.53
C GLY A 122 -4.18 10.83 4.91
N THR A 123 -5.37 10.43 4.50
CA THR A 123 -5.93 9.08 4.74
C THR A 123 -6.57 8.55 3.49
N ASP A 124 -6.60 7.22 3.36
CA ASP A 124 -7.28 6.51 2.30
C ASP A 124 -8.01 5.29 2.88
N ALA A 125 -9.32 5.41 3.05
CA ALA A 125 -10.14 4.34 3.61
C ALA A 125 -10.26 3.13 2.68
N GLN A 126 -10.08 3.31 1.36
CA GLN A 126 -10.21 2.22 0.39
C GLN A 126 -9.04 1.23 0.49
N THR A 127 -7.84 1.69 0.82
CA THR A 127 -6.66 0.83 1.01
C THR A 127 -6.31 0.64 2.49
N ASP A 128 -7.08 1.24 3.40
CA ASP A 128 -6.78 1.28 4.84
C ASP A 128 -5.38 1.83 5.16
N LEU A 129 -4.94 2.88 4.46
CA LEU A 129 -3.64 3.53 4.67
C LEU A 129 -3.79 4.97 5.11
N ALA A 130 -2.85 5.44 5.93
CA ALA A 130 -2.74 6.82 6.37
C ALA A 130 -1.28 7.24 6.49
N VAL A 131 -1.05 8.55 6.34
CA VAL A 131 0.23 9.18 6.62
C VAL A 131 0.04 10.21 7.72
N VAL A 132 0.88 10.15 8.74
CA VAL A 132 0.98 11.16 9.79
C VAL A 132 2.38 11.79 9.82
N LYS A 133 2.49 12.99 10.35
CA LYS A 133 3.75 13.76 10.41
C LYS A 133 4.00 14.25 11.82
N ILE A 134 5.22 14.01 12.31
CA ILE A 134 5.73 14.59 13.56
C ILE A 134 6.79 15.65 13.28
N ASP A 135 6.94 16.62 14.13
CA ASP A 135 8.00 17.63 14.05
C ASP A 135 9.27 17.12 14.75
N ALA A 136 10.03 16.32 14.00
CA ALA A 136 11.29 15.72 14.44
C ALA A 136 12.24 15.57 13.25
N SER A 137 13.55 15.46 13.53
CA SER A 137 14.60 15.26 12.52
C SER A 137 15.56 14.17 12.95
N ASP A 138 16.40 13.77 12.01
CA ASP A 138 17.45 12.77 12.22
C ASP A 138 16.89 11.42 12.74
N LEU A 139 15.70 11.05 12.25
CA LEU A 139 15.05 9.80 12.59
C LEU A 139 15.57 8.66 11.73
N SER A 140 15.66 7.47 12.33
CA SER A 140 15.81 6.22 11.57
C SER A 140 14.50 5.96 10.81
N TYR A 141 14.62 5.46 9.59
CA TYR A 141 13.49 5.14 8.71
C TYR A 141 13.73 3.80 8.00
N LEU A 142 12.68 3.19 7.46
CA LEU A 142 12.78 1.94 6.73
C LEU A 142 12.67 2.17 5.22
N HIS A 143 13.29 1.25 4.47
CA HIS A 143 13.17 1.14 3.04
C HIS A 143 12.03 0.19 2.67
N PHE A 144 11.30 0.52 1.63
CA PHE A 144 10.20 -0.27 1.09
C PHE A 144 10.69 -1.02 -0.15
N LEU A 145 10.36 -2.29 -0.27
CA LEU A 145 10.64 -3.07 -1.48
C LEU A 145 9.56 -2.76 -2.52
N SER A 146 9.96 -2.32 -3.72
CA SER A 146 9.01 -2.22 -4.84
C SER A 146 8.66 -3.62 -5.37
N ASN A 147 7.47 -3.74 -5.97
CA ASN A 147 7.00 -4.98 -6.60
C ASN A 147 7.09 -6.20 -5.66
N SER A 148 6.70 -6.04 -4.40
CA SER A 148 6.81 -7.10 -3.39
C SER A 148 6.05 -8.37 -3.78
N LEU A 149 4.95 -8.25 -4.53
CA LEU A 149 4.16 -9.40 -5.01
C LEU A 149 4.89 -10.21 -6.10
N GLU A 150 5.80 -9.59 -6.87
CA GLU A 150 6.61 -10.26 -7.88
C GLU A 150 7.92 -10.81 -7.33
N GLU A 151 8.54 -10.08 -6.39
CA GLU A 151 9.84 -10.44 -5.80
C GLU A 151 9.73 -11.56 -4.73
N LEU A 152 8.56 -11.72 -4.09
CA LEU A 152 8.34 -12.70 -3.04
C LEU A 152 7.78 -14.01 -3.57
N SER A 153 8.11 -15.09 -2.84
CA SER A 153 7.56 -16.42 -3.08
C SER A 153 6.84 -16.95 -1.84
N VAL A 154 5.87 -17.83 -2.05
CA VAL A 154 5.25 -18.57 -0.93
C VAL A 154 6.33 -19.36 -0.20
N LEU A 155 6.30 -19.32 1.14
CA LEU A 155 7.27 -19.83 2.11
C LEU A 155 8.50 -18.95 2.34
N ASP A 156 8.62 -17.80 1.72
CA ASP A 156 9.67 -16.85 2.10
C ASP A 156 9.49 -16.42 3.56
N PRO A 157 10.58 -16.33 4.36
CA PRO A 157 10.51 -15.94 5.75
C PRO A 157 10.11 -14.47 5.89
N VAL A 158 9.21 -14.18 6.82
CA VAL A 158 8.74 -12.82 7.12
C VAL A 158 8.72 -12.55 8.61
N VAL A 159 8.82 -11.27 8.95
CA VAL A 159 8.78 -10.79 10.33
C VAL A 159 7.77 -9.64 10.43
N ALA A 160 6.73 -9.81 11.22
CA ALA A 160 5.80 -8.72 11.52
C ALA A 160 6.22 -8.02 12.82
N VAL A 161 6.21 -6.68 12.78
CA VAL A 161 6.66 -5.85 13.90
C VAL A 161 5.56 -4.87 14.31
N GLY A 162 5.40 -4.64 15.61
CA GLY A 162 4.45 -3.68 16.13
C GLY A 162 4.84 -3.09 17.47
N ASN A 163 4.34 -1.89 17.77
CA ASN A 163 4.67 -1.14 18.97
C ASN A 163 3.46 -0.43 19.61
N ALA A 164 2.23 -0.89 19.36
CA ALA A 164 1.00 -0.18 19.76
C ALA A 164 0.95 0.23 21.23
N LEU A 165 1.53 -0.57 22.13
CA LEU A 165 1.48 -0.33 23.58
C LEU A 165 2.69 0.44 24.11
N ALA A 166 3.68 0.77 23.26
CA ALA A 166 4.93 1.42 23.66
C ALA A 166 5.53 0.78 24.95
N LEU A 167 5.53 -0.56 25.02
CA LEU A 167 6.00 -1.28 26.19
C LEU A 167 7.50 -1.09 26.41
N PRO A 168 7.96 -1.07 27.68
CA PRO A 168 9.39 -1.08 27.94
C PRO A 168 10.07 -2.28 27.28
N GLY A 169 11.15 -2.03 26.54
CA GLY A 169 11.89 -3.06 25.81
C GLY A 169 11.71 -2.99 24.28
N GLY A 170 10.87 -2.07 23.80
CA GLY A 170 10.71 -1.79 22.36
C GLY A 170 9.60 -2.60 21.70
N PRO A 171 9.59 -2.66 20.36
CA PRO A 171 8.55 -3.32 19.57
C PRO A 171 8.40 -4.81 19.84
N THR A 172 7.22 -5.33 19.58
CA THR A 172 6.93 -6.77 19.56
C THR A 172 7.20 -7.36 18.18
N TRP A 173 7.79 -8.54 18.13
CA TRP A 173 8.21 -9.23 16.93
C TRP A 173 7.50 -10.58 16.83
N THR A 174 6.93 -10.87 15.68
CA THR A 174 6.39 -12.19 15.35
C THR A 174 6.97 -12.66 14.03
N THR A 175 7.28 -13.96 13.92
CA THR A 175 7.89 -14.53 12.72
C THR A 175 6.93 -15.51 12.07
N GLY A 176 7.02 -15.64 10.77
CA GLY A 176 6.25 -16.59 9.97
C GLY A 176 6.81 -16.68 8.56
N VAL A 177 5.97 -17.08 7.63
CA VAL A 177 6.29 -17.16 6.21
C VAL A 177 5.18 -16.50 5.39
N VAL A 178 5.47 -16.18 4.14
CA VAL A 178 4.45 -15.85 3.14
C VAL A 178 3.59 -17.08 2.91
N SER A 179 2.31 -17.02 3.27
CA SER A 179 1.35 -18.12 3.04
C SER A 179 0.69 -18.03 1.67
N ASN A 180 0.47 -16.82 1.16
CA ASN A 180 -0.04 -16.55 -0.20
C ASN A 180 0.19 -15.08 -0.58
N LEU A 181 0.06 -14.76 -1.86
CA LEU A 181 0.22 -13.41 -2.43
C LEU A 181 -1.01 -13.02 -3.24
N GLY A 182 -1.30 -11.71 -3.32
CA GLY A 182 -2.40 -11.17 -4.12
C GLY A 182 -3.79 -11.60 -3.61
N ARG A 183 -3.99 -11.66 -2.29
CA ARG A 183 -5.30 -11.96 -1.70
C ARG A 183 -6.19 -10.73 -1.66
N SER A 184 -7.50 -10.95 -1.86
CA SER A 184 -8.55 -9.95 -1.63
C SER A 184 -9.41 -10.37 -0.47
N ILE A 185 -9.75 -9.43 0.42
CA ILE A 185 -10.60 -9.66 1.58
C ILE A 185 -11.61 -8.53 1.70
N GLU A 186 -12.87 -8.89 1.88
CA GLU A 186 -13.93 -7.95 2.21
C GLU A 186 -14.01 -7.78 3.73
N GLU A 187 -13.85 -6.55 4.20
CA GLU A 187 -14.02 -6.18 5.60
C GLU A 187 -15.51 -6.12 5.99
N GLU A 188 -15.79 -6.10 7.29
CA GLU A 188 -17.16 -5.93 7.81
C GLU A 188 -17.81 -4.61 7.36
N THR A 189 -17.03 -3.61 7.04
CA THR A 189 -17.44 -2.31 6.50
C THR A 189 -17.91 -2.39 5.04
N GLY A 190 -17.64 -3.51 4.34
CA GLY A 190 -17.85 -3.70 2.91
C GLY A 190 -16.72 -3.17 2.04
N VAL A 191 -15.63 -2.67 2.62
CA VAL A 191 -14.40 -2.32 1.91
C VAL A 191 -13.68 -3.59 1.52
N VAL A 192 -13.24 -3.68 0.26
CA VAL A 192 -12.41 -4.78 -0.24
C VAL A 192 -10.96 -4.31 -0.24
N LEU A 193 -10.12 -4.98 0.52
CA LEU A 193 -8.67 -4.81 0.48
C LEU A 193 -8.09 -5.83 -0.50
N ASP A 194 -7.43 -5.35 -1.53
CA ASP A 194 -6.81 -6.15 -2.59
C ASP A 194 -5.29 -6.22 -2.44
N ASP A 195 -4.65 -7.11 -3.20
CA ASP A 195 -3.20 -7.27 -3.28
C ASP A 195 -2.53 -7.51 -1.92
N LEU A 196 -3.20 -8.25 -1.04
CA LEU A 196 -2.69 -8.55 0.28
C LEU A 196 -1.67 -9.69 0.25
N ILE A 197 -0.65 -9.56 1.10
CA ILE A 197 0.26 -10.65 1.49
C ILE A 197 -0.39 -11.39 2.66
N GLN A 198 -0.64 -12.68 2.49
CA GLN A 198 -1.08 -13.57 3.58
C GLN A 198 0.12 -14.18 4.28
N THR A 199 0.12 -14.22 5.61
CA THR A 199 1.19 -14.81 6.44
C THR A 199 0.62 -15.58 7.61
N ASP A 200 1.39 -16.52 8.14
CA ASP A 200 1.13 -17.20 9.42
C ASP A 200 1.85 -16.53 10.61
N ALA A 201 2.62 -15.46 10.36
CA ALA A 201 3.08 -14.58 11.43
C ALA A 201 1.88 -14.02 12.20
N ALA A 202 1.94 -13.98 13.52
CA ALA A 202 0.82 -13.52 14.33
C ALA A 202 0.56 -12.01 14.11
N ILE A 203 -0.53 -11.69 13.41
CA ILE A 203 -1.04 -10.32 13.23
C ILE A 203 -2.20 -10.08 14.20
N ASN A 204 -2.18 -8.94 14.88
CA ASN A 204 -3.21 -8.53 15.83
C ASN A 204 -3.25 -6.98 15.92
N ALA A 205 -4.18 -6.44 16.68
CA ALA A 205 -4.33 -4.99 16.86
C ALA A 205 -3.06 -4.27 17.35
N GLY A 206 -2.09 -5.02 17.93
CA GLY A 206 -0.83 -4.44 18.42
C GLY A 206 0.22 -4.20 17.34
N ASN A 207 0.11 -4.84 16.19
CA ASN A 207 1.05 -4.64 15.06
C ASN A 207 0.40 -4.05 13.80
N SER A 208 -0.92 -3.76 13.83
CA SER A 208 -1.59 -3.00 12.76
C SER A 208 -0.91 -1.66 12.51
N GLY A 209 -0.63 -1.34 11.25
CA GLY A 209 0.11 -0.16 10.82
C GLY A 209 1.64 -0.28 10.94
N GLY A 210 2.14 -1.33 11.58
CA GLY A 210 3.56 -1.67 11.59
C GLY A 210 3.99 -2.46 10.35
N PRO A 211 5.31 -2.66 10.15
CA PRO A 211 5.82 -3.32 8.97
C PRO A 211 5.67 -4.85 9.02
N LEU A 212 5.38 -5.44 7.87
CA LEU A 212 5.78 -6.79 7.51
C LEU A 212 7.12 -6.67 6.77
N LEU A 213 8.13 -7.40 7.22
CA LEU A 213 9.50 -7.32 6.71
C LEU A 213 9.88 -8.62 6.01
N GLY A 214 10.64 -8.49 4.92
CA GLY A 214 11.41 -9.59 4.35
C GLY A 214 12.72 -9.84 5.11
N ALA A 215 13.45 -10.88 4.73
CA ALA A 215 14.71 -11.30 5.36
C ALA A 215 15.82 -10.23 5.31
N ALA A 216 15.74 -9.29 4.38
CA ALA A 216 16.69 -8.17 4.25
C ALA A 216 16.31 -6.93 5.10
N GLY A 217 15.25 -7.00 5.92
CA GLY A 217 14.78 -5.88 6.74
C GLY A 217 13.99 -4.82 5.98
N GLN A 218 13.77 -5.00 4.68
CA GLN A 218 12.94 -4.12 3.87
C GLN A 218 11.46 -4.35 4.16
N VAL A 219 10.66 -3.29 4.15
CA VAL A 219 9.21 -3.36 4.27
C VAL A 219 8.65 -3.98 2.97
N ILE A 220 7.96 -5.11 3.10
CA ILE A 220 7.27 -5.79 2.01
C ILE A 220 5.75 -5.58 2.08
N GLY A 221 5.25 -5.12 3.22
CA GLY A 221 3.84 -4.80 3.43
C GLY A 221 3.61 -4.08 4.75
N ILE A 222 2.38 -3.60 4.94
CA ILE A 222 1.90 -2.94 6.16
C ILE A 222 0.88 -3.86 6.81
N ASN A 223 1.15 -4.30 8.04
CA ASN A 223 0.29 -5.23 8.77
C ASN A 223 -1.12 -4.64 8.94
N VAL A 224 -2.13 -5.44 8.66
CA VAL A 224 -3.53 -5.10 8.90
C VAL A 224 -4.20 -6.20 9.72
N ALA A 225 -4.72 -5.84 10.90
CA ALA A 225 -5.47 -6.77 11.73
C ALA A 225 -6.93 -6.77 11.25
N ILE A 226 -7.28 -7.83 10.56
CA ILE A 226 -8.66 -8.07 10.11
C ILE A 226 -9.33 -8.95 11.16
N ALA A 227 -10.55 -8.57 11.57
CA ALA A 227 -11.36 -9.37 12.46
C ALA A 227 -11.79 -10.67 11.75
N SER A 228 -10.90 -11.67 11.74
CA SER A 228 -11.21 -12.99 11.22
C SER A 228 -11.32 -13.97 12.38
N ASN A 229 -12.32 -14.85 12.32
CA ASN A 229 -12.45 -15.98 13.25
C ASN A 229 -11.44 -17.11 12.95
N ALA A 230 -10.44 -16.85 12.08
CA ALA A 230 -9.44 -17.81 11.67
C ALA A 230 -8.14 -17.61 12.46
N GLU A 231 -7.68 -18.63 13.15
CA GLU A 231 -6.40 -18.63 13.82
C GLU A 231 -5.25 -18.81 12.80
N ASN A 232 -4.12 -18.15 13.04
CA ASN A 232 -2.89 -18.23 12.22
C ASN A 232 -3.06 -17.78 10.76
N ILE A 233 -3.96 -16.83 10.51
CA ILE A 233 -4.08 -16.14 9.24
C ILE A 233 -3.92 -14.65 9.50
N GLY A 234 -2.80 -14.10 9.07
CA GLY A 234 -2.50 -12.67 9.10
C GLY A 234 -2.44 -12.10 7.68
N PHE A 235 -2.63 -10.80 7.57
CA PHE A 235 -2.57 -10.08 6.31
C PHE A 235 -1.73 -8.81 6.45
N ALA A 236 -1.10 -8.44 5.33
CA ALA A 236 -0.46 -7.14 5.18
C ALA A 236 -0.79 -6.57 3.80
N ILE A 237 -1.03 -5.28 3.74
CA ILE A 237 -1.18 -4.52 2.49
C ILE A 237 0.19 -4.52 1.82
N SER A 238 0.28 -5.01 0.58
CA SER A 238 1.56 -5.10 -0.14
C SER A 238 2.16 -3.72 -0.38
N THR A 239 3.46 -3.65 -0.56
CA THR A 239 4.12 -2.40 -0.96
C THR A 239 3.75 -1.96 -2.37
N ASP A 240 3.29 -2.88 -3.23
CA ASP A 240 2.73 -2.56 -4.55
C ASP A 240 1.54 -1.61 -4.44
N THR A 241 0.65 -1.86 -3.48
CA THR A 241 -0.47 -0.96 -3.14
C THR A 241 0.00 0.23 -2.30
N ALA A 242 0.87 0.01 -1.31
CA ALA A 242 1.20 1.04 -0.32
C ALA A 242 2.05 2.18 -0.89
N ILE A 243 3.05 1.91 -1.73
CA ILE A 243 3.96 2.93 -2.25
C ILE A 243 3.23 4.04 -2.99
N PRO A 244 2.41 3.78 -4.04
CA PRO A 244 1.72 4.84 -4.77
C PRO A 244 0.70 5.60 -3.91
N VAL A 245 0.01 4.91 -2.99
CA VAL A 245 -0.92 5.54 -2.07
C VAL A 245 -0.20 6.50 -1.11
N VAL A 246 0.87 6.04 -0.46
CA VAL A 246 1.66 6.86 0.47
C VAL A 246 2.26 8.08 -0.23
N GLN A 247 2.78 7.92 -1.44
CA GLN A 247 3.30 9.02 -2.24
C GLN A 247 2.22 10.07 -2.54
N SER A 248 1.01 9.62 -2.93
CA SER A 248 -0.13 10.50 -3.20
C SER A 248 -0.58 11.23 -1.91
N LEU A 249 -0.68 10.52 -0.78
CA LEU A 249 -1.04 11.12 0.50
C LEU A 249 -0.03 12.19 0.95
N ILE A 250 1.27 11.96 0.74
CA ILE A 250 2.31 12.94 1.09
C ILE A 250 2.26 14.17 0.16
N ALA A 251 2.06 13.95 -1.15
CA ALA A 251 2.09 15.02 -2.14
C ALA A 251 0.82 15.87 -2.14
N GLU A 252 -0.35 15.23 -2.04
CA GLU A 252 -1.66 15.85 -2.28
C GLU A 252 -2.58 15.85 -1.05
N GLY A 253 -2.21 15.14 0.03
CA GLY A 253 -3.06 14.93 1.19
C GLY A 253 -4.22 13.96 0.96
N LYS A 254 -4.35 13.40 -0.22
CA LYS A 254 -5.41 12.47 -0.63
C LYS A 254 -4.93 11.55 -1.76
N VAL A 255 -5.62 10.44 -1.95
CA VAL A 255 -5.42 9.59 -3.13
C VAL A 255 -6.39 10.00 -4.21
N VAL A 256 -5.84 10.37 -5.36
CA VAL A 256 -6.63 10.75 -6.52
C VAL A 256 -6.84 9.53 -7.40
N ARG A 257 -8.12 9.16 -7.63
CA ARG A 257 -8.48 8.00 -8.45
C ARG A 257 -9.43 8.39 -9.56
N PRO A 258 -9.31 7.74 -10.73
CA PRO A 258 -10.32 7.87 -11.77
C PRO A 258 -11.65 7.30 -11.27
N TRP A 259 -12.74 7.98 -11.61
CA TRP A 259 -14.06 7.70 -11.12
C TRP A 259 -15.10 7.76 -12.24
N LEU A 260 -15.97 6.76 -12.26
CA LEU A 260 -17.12 6.71 -13.17
C LEU A 260 -18.41 7.21 -12.52
N GLY A 261 -18.54 7.06 -11.21
CA GLY A 261 -19.71 7.54 -10.45
C GLY A 261 -20.90 6.60 -10.40
N VAL A 262 -20.62 5.30 -10.25
CA VAL A 262 -21.63 4.26 -10.09
C VAL A 262 -21.39 3.47 -8.80
N SER A 263 -22.48 3.05 -8.14
CA SER A 263 -22.45 1.95 -7.18
C SER A 263 -22.88 0.68 -7.90
N VAL A 264 -22.17 -0.41 -7.70
CA VAL A 264 -22.41 -1.65 -8.45
C VAL A 264 -22.51 -2.87 -7.54
N ALA A 265 -23.11 -3.92 -8.04
CA ALA A 265 -23.13 -5.25 -7.43
C ALA A 265 -22.80 -6.29 -8.49
N THR A 266 -22.06 -7.34 -8.12
CA THR A 266 -21.77 -8.47 -9.01
C THR A 266 -23.08 -9.19 -9.35
N VAL A 267 -23.32 -9.46 -10.65
CA VAL A 267 -24.46 -10.27 -11.08
C VAL A 267 -24.23 -11.72 -10.66
N THR A 268 -24.97 -12.14 -9.63
CA THR A 268 -25.02 -13.53 -9.18
C THR A 268 -26.31 -14.20 -9.69
N PRO A 269 -26.43 -15.53 -9.66
CA PRO A 269 -27.69 -16.20 -10.02
C PRO A 269 -28.91 -15.70 -9.22
N ALA A 270 -28.73 -15.33 -7.95
CA ALA A 270 -29.77 -14.77 -7.12
C ALA A 270 -30.17 -13.35 -7.59
N ILE A 271 -29.20 -12.49 -7.88
CA ILE A 271 -29.42 -11.14 -8.42
C ILE A 271 -30.05 -11.23 -9.82
N GLN A 272 -29.55 -12.10 -10.69
CA GLN A 272 -30.11 -12.34 -12.02
C GLN A 272 -31.60 -12.69 -11.93
N GLN A 273 -31.96 -13.62 -11.03
CA GLN A 273 -33.34 -14.05 -10.85
C GLN A 273 -34.20 -12.92 -10.25
N TYR A 274 -33.71 -12.21 -9.25
CA TYR A 274 -34.45 -11.15 -8.56
C TYR A 274 -34.76 -9.96 -9.47
N TYR A 275 -33.78 -9.52 -10.27
CA TYR A 275 -33.94 -8.38 -11.19
C TYR A 275 -34.37 -8.79 -12.60
N HIS A 276 -34.60 -10.08 -12.84
CA HIS A 276 -34.99 -10.64 -14.16
C HIS A 276 -34.00 -10.25 -15.27
N LEU A 277 -32.70 -10.31 -14.97
CA LEU A 277 -31.65 -9.95 -15.91
C LEU A 277 -31.50 -11.01 -17.01
N SER A 278 -31.25 -10.55 -18.24
CA SER A 278 -31.02 -11.43 -19.39
C SER A 278 -29.62 -12.06 -19.42
N ILE A 279 -28.69 -11.52 -18.64
CA ILE A 279 -27.29 -11.93 -18.57
C ILE A 279 -26.94 -12.41 -17.16
N GLY A 280 -26.00 -13.36 -17.08
CA GLY A 280 -25.64 -14.05 -15.83
C GLY A 280 -24.30 -13.57 -15.21
N ALA A 281 -23.63 -12.59 -15.83
CA ALA A 281 -22.38 -12.03 -15.34
C ALA A 281 -22.33 -10.53 -15.66
N GLY A 282 -21.51 -9.77 -14.92
CA GLY A 282 -21.33 -8.35 -15.10
C GLY A 282 -21.47 -7.55 -13.80
N ALA A 283 -21.32 -6.22 -13.91
CA ALA A 283 -21.52 -5.27 -12.82
C ALA A 283 -22.91 -4.60 -12.97
N LEU A 284 -23.87 -4.97 -12.11
CA LEU A 284 -25.19 -4.33 -12.05
C LEU A 284 -25.08 -2.97 -11.37
N ILE A 285 -25.46 -1.91 -12.07
CA ILE A 285 -25.53 -0.56 -11.48
C ILE A 285 -26.71 -0.51 -10.51
N THR A 286 -26.44 -0.28 -9.25
CA THR A 286 -27.45 -0.10 -8.19
C THR A 286 -27.82 1.36 -8.00
N SER A 287 -26.86 2.28 -8.22
CA SER A 287 -27.08 3.73 -8.23
C SER A 287 -26.09 4.45 -9.12
N VAL A 288 -26.44 5.65 -9.56
CA VAL A 288 -25.56 6.56 -10.33
C VAL A 288 -25.55 7.90 -9.60
N SER A 289 -24.34 8.42 -9.34
CA SER A 289 -24.14 9.72 -8.72
C SER A 289 -24.56 10.84 -9.68
N SER A 290 -25.28 11.84 -9.16
CA SER A 290 -25.70 12.98 -9.97
C SER A 290 -24.51 13.81 -10.41
N GLY A 291 -24.44 14.18 -11.69
CA GLY A 291 -23.35 14.96 -12.26
C GLY A 291 -22.05 14.17 -12.45
N SER A 292 -22.10 12.84 -12.32
CA SER A 292 -20.95 11.98 -12.58
C SER A 292 -20.77 11.66 -14.06
N PRO A 293 -19.56 11.20 -14.49
CA PRO A 293 -19.34 10.70 -15.85
C PRO A 293 -20.38 9.67 -16.31
N ALA A 294 -20.76 8.74 -15.44
CA ALA A 294 -21.81 7.76 -15.73
C ALA A 294 -23.19 8.42 -15.97
N SER A 295 -23.53 9.41 -15.16
CA SER A 295 -24.77 10.18 -15.32
C SER A 295 -24.80 10.93 -16.65
N GLU A 296 -23.69 11.56 -17.03
CA GLU A 296 -23.56 12.28 -18.30
C GLU A 296 -23.56 11.33 -19.50
N ALA A 297 -22.96 10.15 -19.37
CA ALA A 297 -23.02 9.08 -20.37
C ALA A 297 -24.42 8.42 -20.47
N GLY A 298 -25.37 8.79 -19.58
CA GLY A 298 -26.75 8.28 -19.60
C GLY A 298 -26.95 6.91 -19.02
N LEU A 299 -25.98 6.41 -18.24
CA LEU A 299 -26.11 5.17 -17.46
C LEU A 299 -27.14 5.36 -16.35
N ARG A 300 -27.79 4.25 -15.91
CA ARG A 300 -28.87 4.26 -14.92
C ARG A 300 -28.83 3.03 -14.03
N ALA A 301 -29.40 3.12 -12.87
CA ALA A 301 -29.67 1.95 -12.03
C ALA A 301 -30.46 0.90 -12.84
N GLY A 302 -30.07 -0.35 -12.73
CA GLY A 302 -30.59 -1.48 -13.49
C GLY A 302 -29.84 -1.79 -14.79
N ASP A 303 -28.90 -0.97 -15.23
CA ASP A 303 -27.96 -1.33 -16.31
C ASP A 303 -26.94 -2.32 -15.78
N VAL A 304 -26.48 -3.23 -16.65
CA VAL A 304 -25.41 -4.19 -16.31
C VAL A 304 -24.23 -3.95 -17.24
N ILE A 305 -23.12 -3.46 -16.70
CA ILE A 305 -21.88 -3.28 -17.44
C ILE A 305 -21.21 -4.63 -17.65
N VAL A 306 -20.82 -4.91 -18.90
CA VAL A 306 -20.21 -6.18 -19.31
C VAL A 306 -18.85 -6.01 -19.96
N ARG A 307 -18.48 -4.77 -20.35
CA ARG A 307 -17.15 -4.47 -20.91
C ARG A 307 -16.82 -3.00 -20.75
N ILE A 308 -15.56 -2.72 -20.43
CA ILE A 308 -14.94 -1.39 -20.51
C ILE A 308 -13.78 -1.51 -21.51
N ASP A 309 -13.82 -0.70 -22.57
CA ASP A 309 -12.90 -0.78 -23.70
C ASP A 309 -12.75 -2.24 -24.21
N ASP A 310 -11.55 -2.82 -24.06
CA ASP A 310 -11.28 -4.20 -24.47
C ASP A 310 -11.38 -5.22 -23.30
N GLU A 311 -11.71 -4.76 -22.07
CA GLU A 311 -11.76 -5.61 -20.87
C GLU A 311 -13.18 -6.12 -20.57
N ASP A 312 -13.36 -7.43 -20.49
CA ASP A 312 -14.64 -8.07 -20.12
C ASP A 312 -14.88 -7.91 -18.62
N ILE A 313 -16.06 -7.43 -18.25
CA ILE A 313 -16.52 -7.22 -16.87
C ILE A 313 -17.47 -8.34 -16.49
N ASN A 314 -17.06 -9.21 -15.58
CA ASN A 314 -17.85 -10.32 -15.06
C ASN A 314 -18.35 -10.05 -13.64
N THR A 315 -17.64 -9.20 -12.89
CA THR A 315 -17.92 -8.86 -11.49
C THR A 315 -17.86 -7.35 -11.25
N ALA A 316 -18.31 -6.89 -10.09
CA ALA A 316 -18.12 -5.51 -9.64
C ALA A 316 -16.63 -5.17 -9.44
N ALA A 317 -15.84 -6.14 -8.98
CA ALA A 317 -14.40 -5.98 -8.81
C ALA A 317 -13.69 -5.74 -10.15
N ASP A 318 -14.04 -6.50 -11.21
CA ASP A 318 -13.47 -6.29 -12.55
C ASP A 318 -13.71 -4.86 -13.04
N LEU A 319 -14.93 -4.31 -12.79
CA LEU A 319 -15.24 -2.93 -13.17
C LEU A 319 -14.36 -1.93 -12.40
N THR A 320 -14.16 -2.14 -11.11
CA THR A 320 -13.29 -1.27 -10.30
C THR A 320 -11.86 -1.31 -10.82
N THR A 321 -11.33 -2.50 -11.08
CA THR A 321 -9.98 -2.69 -11.64
C THR A 321 -9.84 -2.02 -13.01
N ALA A 322 -10.79 -2.24 -13.92
CA ALA A 322 -10.77 -1.61 -15.24
C ALA A 322 -10.77 -0.08 -15.15
N ILE A 323 -11.59 0.51 -14.28
CA ILE A 323 -11.63 1.98 -14.10
C ILE A 323 -10.33 2.48 -13.49
N THR A 324 -9.79 1.81 -12.47
CA THR A 324 -8.56 2.25 -11.78
C THR A 324 -7.29 2.07 -12.61
N SER A 325 -7.31 1.25 -13.67
CA SER A 325 -6.20 1.11 -14.62
C SER A 325 -6.05 2.32 -15.56
N HIS A 326 -7.08 3.17 -15.65
CA HIS A 326 -7.08 4.39 -16.46
C HIS A 326 -6.56 5.61 -15.69
N GLN A 327 -6.44 6.74 -16.41
CA GLN A 327 -6.12 8.04 -15.82
C GLN A 327 -7.35 8.93 -15.79
N ILE A 328 -7.34 9.94 -14.91
CA ILE A 328 -8.34 11.00 -14.92
C ILE A 328 -8.26 11.76 -16.24
N GLY A 329 -9.40 11.95 -16.87
CA GLY A 329 -9.52 12.56 -18.19
C GLY A 329 -9.54 11.57 -19.35
N ASP A 330 -9.26 10.27 -19.09
CA ASP A 330 -9.40 9.25 -20.12
C ASP A 330 -10.86 9.03 -20.49
N GLN A 331 -11.09 8.82 -21.78
CA GLN A 331 -12.39 8.49 -22.32
C GLN A 331 -12.49 6.97 -22.50
N VAL A 332 -13.45 6.33 -21.83
CA VAL A 332 -13.68 4.89 -21.88
C VAL A 332 -14.97 4.56 -22.63
N GLU A 333 -14.96 3.46 -23.39
CA GLU A 333 -16.14 2.86 -24.01
C GLU A 333 -16.77 1.85 -23.04
N ILE A 334 -18.06 2.02 -22.77
CA ILE A 334 -18.81 1.19 -21.82
C ILE A 334 -19.86 0.39 -22.58
N VAL A 335 -19.71 -0.93 -22.62
CA VAL A 335 -20.74 -1.83 -23.15
C VAL A 335 -21.59 -2.34 -21.99
N TYR A 336 -22.90 -2.12 -22.10
CA TYR A 336 -23.82 -2.50 -21.04
C TYR A 336 -25.15 -3.02 -21.59
N TYR A 337 -25.88 -3.73 -20.76
CA TYR A 337 -27.26 -4.16 -21.05
C TYR A 337 -28.25 -3.32 -20.25
N ARG A 338 -29.26 -2.78 -20.96
CA ARG A 338 -30.45 -2.18 -20.38
C ARG A 338 -31.65 -3.08 -20.69
N GLY A 339 -32.08 -3.84 -19.69
CA GLY A 339 -32.99 -4.96 -19.92
C GLY A 339 -32.33 -6.03 -20.81
N ASN A 340 -32.93 -6.29 -21.97
CA ASN A 340 -32.40 -7.29 -22.93
C ASN A 340 -31.66 -6.66 -24.11
N VAL A 341 -31.40 -5.35 -24.09
CA VAL A 341 -30.78 -4.63 -25.20
C VAL A 341 -29.38 -4.21 -24.82
N GLN A 342 -28.42 -4.67 -25.61
CA GLN A 342 -27.04 -4.22 -25.51
C GLN A 342 -26.92 -2.79 -26.04
N GLN A 343 -26.22 -1.96 -25.30
CA GLN A 343 -25.98 -0.54 -25.64
C GLN A 343 -24.50 -0.23 -25.39
N VAL A 344 -24.07 0.87 -25.98
CA VAL A 344 -22.71 1.41 -25.81
C VAL A 344 -22.85 2.87 -25.39
N ALA A 345 -22.08 3.27 -24.40
CA ALA A 345 -21.90 4.65 -23.97
C ALA A 345 -20.41 4.98 -23.92
N SER A 346 -20.09 6.26 -23.90
CA SER A 346 -18.73 6.75 -23.67
C SER A 346 -18.75 7.70 -22.48
N ALA A 347 -17.81 7.56 -21.57
CA ALA A 347 -17.65 8.44 -20.42
C ALA A 347 -16.22 8.93 -20.33
N THR A 348 -16.02 10.17 -19.89
CA THR A 348 -14.70 10.69 -19.53
C THR A 348 -14.54 10.57 -18.03
N LEU A 349 -13.53 9.79 -17.58
CA LEU A 349 -13.30 9.56 -16.15
C LEU A 349 -12.87 10.85 -15.46
N GLU A 350 -13.43 11.14 -14.31
CA GLU A 350 -13.12 12.29 -13.48
C GLU A 350 -12.44 11.87 -12.17
N GLU A 351 -11.99 12.86 -11.39
CA GLU A 351 -11.50 12.63 -10.03
C GLU A 351 -12.65 12.16 -9.11
N SER A 352 -12.41 11.12 -8.33
CA SER A 352 -13.37 10.69 -7.30
C SER A 352 -13.64 11.84 -6.31
N PRO A 353 -14.90 12.22 -6.05
CA PRO A 353 -15.18 13.19 -5.01
C PRO A 353 -14.71 12.66 -3.65
N SER A 354 -13.96 13.50 -2.93
CA SER A 354 -13.42 13.24 -1.58
C SER A 354 -14.53 13.19 -0.53
#